data_1e768141b7334a2d35eb972e831e8f73
#
_entry.id   1e768141b7334a2d35eb972e831e8f73
#
_cell.length_a   1.000
_cell.length_b   1.000
_cell.length_c   1.000
_cell.angle_alpha   90.00
_cell.angle_beta   90.00
_cell.angle_gamma   90.00
#
_symmetry.space_group_name_H-M   'P 1'
#
loop_
_entity.id
_entity.type
_entity.pdbx_description
1 polymer ?
#
loop_
_entity_poly.entity_id
_entity_poly.type
_entity_poly.pdbx_seq_one_letter_code
_entity_poly.pdbx_strand_id
1 'polypeptide(L)'
;MLINAPISEVFTYFARPEHMADQFPENMGLNILPLEVKNGFGVGTIFRISGDFDGKRLEWDCETIEYIPHRKIVAKMIEGPFKSWIITVNFEPLEKKTKTSIQVDYDMPMGPLGGFIDKIKLKKIAERGIENGLYRVKSLLEGTGSIPVYITLDAYREILKEKEKANLSVSETVLKIIKDYQAQKVAQ
;
A
#
# COMPACT_ATOMS: atom_id res chain seq x y z
N MET A 1 1.79 -13.31 1.22
CA MET A 1 1.32 -13.42 -0.20
C MET A 1 2.34 -14.15 -1.04
N LEU A 2 1.91 -14.91 -2.05
CA LEU A 2 2.81 -15.55 -3.02
C LEU A 2 2.83 -14.72 -4.31
N ILE A 3 4.04 -14.32 -4.74
CA ILE A 3 4.29 -13.52 -5.95
C ILE A 3 5.06 -14.39 -6.93
N ASN A 4 4.61 -14.49 -8.18
CA ASN A 4 5.23 -15.30 -9.21
C ASN A 4 6.37 -14.52 -9.91
N ALA A 5 7.36 -14.15 -9.11
CA ALA A 5 8.57 -13.46 -9.52
C ALA A 5 9.75 -13.91 -8.64
N PRO A 6 11.00 -13.87 -9.15
CA PRO A 6 12.20 -14.22 -8.39
C PRO A 6 12.39 -13.29 -7.20
N ILE A 7 12.99 -13.79 -6.13
CA ILE A 7 13.21 -13.02 -4.90
C ILE A 7 14.02 -11.74 -5.12
N SER A 8 14.95 -11.75 -6.06
CA SER A 8 15.74 -10.58 -6.43
C SER A 8 14.88 -9.44 -6.98
N GLU A 9 13.90 -9.76 -7.82
CA GLU A 9 12.97 -8.77 -8.38
C GLU A 9 12.01 -8.25 -7.32
N VAL A 10 11.37 -9.15 -6.55
CA VAL A 10 10.44 -8.77 -5.48
C VAL A 10 11.14 -7.92 -4.44
N PHE A 11 12.31 -8.35 -3.95
CA PHE A 11 13.06 -7.61 -2.95
C PHE A 11 13.50 -6.24 -3.47
N THR A 12 14.04 -6.17 -4.70
CA THR A 12 14.47 -4.92 -5.32
C THR A 12 13.30 -3.93 -5.45
N TYR A 13 12.11 -4.41 -5.75
CA TYR A 13 10.92 -3.57 -5.81
C TYR A 13 10.61 -2.93 -4.44
N PHE A 14 10.63 -3.70 -3.36
CA PHE A 14 10.43 -3.18 -2.01
C PHE A 14 11.57 -2.28 -1.52
N ALA A 15 12.78 -2.52 -2.01
CA ALA A 15 13.99 -1.82 -1.60
C ALA A 15 14.25 -0.51 -2.38
N ARG A 16 13.38 -0.14 -3.31
CA ARG A 16 13.53 1.10 -4.09
C ARG A 16 12.61 2.20 -3.59
N PRO A 17 13.15 3.37 -3.20
CA PRO A 17 12.35 4.49 -2.69
C PRO A 17 11.27 4.96 -3.67
N GLU A 18 11.56 4.95 -4.97
CA GLU A 18 10.64 5.36 -6.02
C GLU A 18 9.37 4.49 -6.10
N HIS A 19 9.44 3.26 -5.60
CA HIS A 19 8.29 2.34 -5.56
C HIS A 19 7.49 2.38 -4.26
N MET A 20 7.96 3.13 -3.26
CA MET A 20 7.23 3.19 -1.98
C MET A 20 5.86 3.84 -2.14
N ALA A 21 5.76 4.93 -2.90
CA ALA A 21 4.48 5.57 -3.18
C ALA A 21 3.55 4.69 -4.04
N ASP A 22 4.13 3.89 -4.96
CA ASP A 22 3.38 2.98 -5.81
C ASP A 22 2.81 1.79 -5.05
N GLN A 23 3.52 1.32 -4.01
CA GLN A 23 3.10 0.17 -3.21
C GLN A 23 1.81 0.47 -2.43
N PHE A 24 1.69 1.69 -1.89
CA PHE A 24 0.59 2.08 -1.00
C PHE A 24 0.03 3.45 -1.41
N PRO A 25 -0.66 3.57 -2.55
CA PRO A 25 -1.26 4.83 -2.97
C PRO A 25 -2.34 5.30 -1.99
N GLU A 26 -2.52 6.62 -1.87
CA GLU A 26 -3.42 7.26 -0.90
C GLU A 26 -4.85 6.70 -0.90
N ASN A 27 -5.39 6.37 -2.07
CA ASN A 27 -6.74 5.82 -2.21
C ASN A 27 -6.89 4.40 -1.66
N MET A 28 -5.82 3.76 -1.21
CA MET A 28 -5.81 2.43 -0.59
C MET A 28 -5.72 2.47 0.94
N GLY A 29 -5.83 3.65 1.55
CA GLY A 29 -5.87 3.83 3.01
C GLY A 29 -4.51 3.96 3.69
N LEU A 30 -3.43 3.59 3.01
CA LEU A 30 -2.06 3.81 3.48
C LEU A 30 -1.23 4.43 2.36
N ASN A 31 -0.39 5.41 2.74
CA ASN A 31 0.59 6.02 1.85
C ASN A 31 1.96 5.98 2.52
N ILE A 32 2.99 5.64 1.74
CA ILE A 32 4.37 5.62 2.20
C ILE A 32 5.19 6.55 1.30
N LEU A 33 5.85 7.53 1.91
CA LEU A 33 6.69 8.51 1.21
C LEU A 33 8.11 8.49 1.77
N PRO A 34 9.15 8.33 0.93
CA PRO A 34 10.53 8.48 1.40
C PRO A 34 10.79 9.93 1.81
N LEU A 35 11.42 10.13 2.97
CA LEU A 35 11.84 11.43 3.47
C LEU A 35 13.36 11.61 3.36
N GLU A 36 14.14 10.62 3.77
CA GLU A 36 15.60 10.64 3.72
C GLU A 36 16.15 9.29 3.26
N VAL A 37 16.86 9.30 2.15
CA VAL A 37 17.51 8.12 1.56
C VAL A 37 18.98 8.43 1.33
N LYS A 38 19.85 7.82 2.15
CA LYS A 38 21.31 7.97 2.03
C LYS A 38 21.87 6.78 1.26
N ASN A 39 22.52 7.01 0.12
CA ASN A 39 23.18 5.97 -0.67
C ASN A 39 22.31 4.76 -1.08
N GLY A 40 21.02 5.01 -1.36
CA GLY A 40 20.03 3.98 -1.66
C GLY A 40 19.22 3.54 -0.43
N PHE A 41 18.25 2.65 -0.65
CA PHE A 41 17.43 2.13 0.43
C PHE A 41 18.22 1.14 1.30
N GLY A 42 18.16 1.32 2.62
CA GLY A 42 18.87 0.47 3.58
C GLY A 42 18.67 0.96 5.01
N VAL A 43 19.50 0.48 5.93
CA VAL A 43 19.50 0.94 7.33
C VAL A 43 19.71 2.45 7.38
N GLY A 44 18.91 3.16 8.16
CA GLY A 44 18.90 4.62 8.28
C GLY A 44 18.02 5.33 7.25
N THR A 45 17.36 4.62 6.33
CA THR A 45 16.33 5.24 5.47
C THR A 45 15.14 5.67 6.31
N ILE A 46 14.74 6.94 6.16
CA ILE A 46 13.57 7.49 6.85
C ILE A 46 12.44 7.68 5.84
N PHE A 47 11.24 7.26 6.22
CA PHE A 47 10.04 7.40 5.40
C PHE A 47 8.81 7.68 6.28
N ARG A 48 7.84 8.38 5.72
CA ARG A 48 6.56 8.69 6.35
C ARG A 48 5.51 7.69 5.92
N ILE A 49 4.78 7.18 6.89
CA ILE A 49 3.53 6.44 6.66
C ILE A 49 2.38 7.37 7.03
N SER A 50 1.36 7.44 6.19
CA SER A 50 0.12 8.14 6.49
C SER A 50 -1.09 7.33 6.05
N GLY A 51 -2.22 7.53 6.73
CA GLY A 51 -3.47 6.86 6.40
C GLY A 51 -4.67 7.52 7.08
N ASP A 52 -5.84 7.32 6.50
CA ASP A 52 -7.09 7.81 7.06
C ASP A 52 -7.71 6.74 7.97
N PHE A 53 -7.83 7.08 9.23
CA PHE A 53 -8.35 6.21 10.27
C PHE A 53 -9.60 6.85 10.90
N ASP A 54 -10.76 6.36 10.51
CA ASP A 54 -12.07 6.84 11.01
C ASP A 54 -12.28 8.34 10.81
N GLY A 55 -11.92 8.86 9.62
CA GLY A 55 -12.03 10.28 9.27
C GLY A 55 -10.91 11.16 9.84
N LYS A 56 -9.89 10.56 10.46
CA LYS A 56 -8.70 11.27 10.93
C LYS A 56 -7.48 10.78 10.18
N ARG A 57 -6.74 11.71 9.60
CA ARG A 57 -5.43 11.41 9.01
C ARG A 57 -4.43 11.23 10.14
N LEU A 58 -3.79 10.07 10.18
CA LEU A 58 -2.64 9.77 11.03
C LEU A 58 -1.38 9.72 10.18
N GLU A 59 -0.29 10.26 10.73
CA GLU A 59 1.01 10.26 10.09
C GLU A 59 2.08 9.90 11.13
N TRP A 60 3.08 9.15 10.70
CA TRP A 60 4.24 8.81 11.51
C TRP A 60 5.46 8.54 10.66
N ASP A 61 6.62 8.88 11.20
CA ASP A 61 7.90 8.68 10.53
C ASP A 61 8.56 7.41 11.06
N CYS A 62 9.09 6.62 10.14
CA CYS A 62 9.78 5.37 10.42
C CYS A 62 11.22 5.41 9.90
N GLU A 63 12.10 4.74 10.62
CA GLU A 63 13.47 4.49 10.21
C GLU A 63 13.67 3.00 9.95
N THR A 64 14.30 2.64 8.86
CA THR A 64 14.74 1.27 8.59
C THR A 64 15.89 0.92 9.54
N ILE A 65 15.69 -0.07 10.40
CA ILE A 65 16.65 -0.49 11.43
C ILE A 65 17.34 -1.83 11.13
N GLU A 66 16.77 -2.61 10.21
CA GLU A 66 17.35 -3.86 9.75
C GLU A 66 17.09 -4.01 8.24
N TYR A 67 18.12 -4.39 7.51
CA TYR A 67 18.06 -4.61 6.07
C TYR A 67 18.95 -5.78 5.69
N ILE A 68 18.33 -6.93 5.44
CA ILE A 68 19.02 -8.16 5.01
C ILE A 68 18.60 -8.42 3.57
N PRO A 69 19.50 -8.23 2.59
CA PRO A 69 19.19 -8.44 1.17
C PRO A 69 18.50 -9.78 0.89
N HIS A 70 17.42 -9.74 0.14
CA HIS A 70 16.59 -10.87 -0.27
C HIS A 70 15.96 -11.67 0.89
N ARG A 71 15.91 -11.10 2.12
CA ARG A 71 15.38 -11.81 3.29
C ARG A 71 14.44 -10.97 4.14
N LYS A 72 14.86 -9.76 4.51
CA LYS A 72 14.13 -9.03 5.56
C LYS A 72 14.37 -7.52 5.51
N ILE A 73 13.34 -6.76 5.74
CA ILE A 73 13.40 -5.32 6.02
C ILE A 73 12.61 -5.08 7.30
N VAL A 74 13.19 -4.36 8.26
CA VAL A 74 12.50 -3.93 9.48
C VAL A 74 12.62 -2.42 9.60
N ALA A 75 11.52 -1.76 9.85
CA ALA A 75 11.51 -0.35 10.21
C ALA A 75 10.71 -0.12 11.49
N LYS A 76 11.12 0.88 12.25
CA LYS A 76 10.44 1.29 13.47
C LYS A 76 10.06 2.75 13.41
N MET A 77 8.98 3.12 14.06
CA MET A 77 8.58 4.51 14.23
C MET A 77 9.61 5.27 15.05
N ILE A 78 9.98 6.44 14.58
CA ILE A 78 10.84 7.42 15.29
C ILE A 78 10.04 8.63 15.76
N GLU A 79 8.95 8.99 15.06
CA GLU A 79 8.03 10.04 15.42
C GLU A 79 6.61 9.66 15.01
N GLY A 80 5.61 9.90 15.86
CA GLY A 80 4.23 9.59 15.51
C GLY A 80 3.29 9.43 16.71
N PRO A 81 2.03 9.08 16.45
CA PRO A 81 0.97 9.04 17.46
C PRO A 81 0.95 7.77 18.31
N PHE A 82 1.69 6.72 17.94
CA PHE A 82 1.70 5.44 18.65
C PHE A 82 2.76 5.43 19.76
N LYS A 83 2.59 4.58 20.77
CA LYS A 83 3.63 4.33 21.75
C LYS A 83 4.80 3.56 21.14
N SER A 84 4.51 2.61 20.27
CA SER A 84 5.46 1.90 19.44
C SER A 84 4.80 1.48 18.13
N TRP A 85 5.59 1.38 17.07
CA TRP A 85 5.19 0.83 15.77
C TRP A 85 6.42 0.21 15.11
N ILE A 86 6.32 -1.05 14.74
CA ILE A 86 7.38 -1.79 14.04
C ILE A 86 6.74 -2.50 12.86
N ILE A 87 7.31 -2.33 11.68
CA ILE A 87 6.93 -3.06 10.49
C ILE A 87 8.06 -4.00 10.06
N THR A 88 7.73 -5.25 9.81
CA THR A 88 8.64 -6.29 9.34
C THR A 88 8.15 -6.84 8.02
N VAL A 89 8.98 -6.79 6.99
CA VAL A 89 8.74 -7.42 5.69
C VAL A 89 9.72 -8.58 5.53
N ASN A 90 9.18 -9.79 5.34
CA ASN A 90 9.97 -10.99 5.13
C ASN A 90 9.78 -11.51 3.70
N PHE A 91 10.84 -12.07 3.15
CA PHE A 91 10.90 -12.67 1.81
C PHE A 91 11.46 -14.07 1.90
N GLU A 92 10.73 -15.05 1.37
CA GLU A 92 11.12 -16.45 1.32
C GLU A 92 11.12 -16.94 -0.14
N PRO A 93 12.23 -17.46 -0.67
CA PRO A 93 12.25 -18.00 -2.02
C PRO A 93 11.50 -19.35 -2.06
N LEU A 94 10.65 -19.53 -3.06
CA LEU A 94 9.93 -20.77 -3.34
C LEU A 94 10.07 -21.09 -4.83
N GLU A 95 11.14 -21.79 -5.21
CA GLU A 95 11.51 -22.06 -6.62
C GLU A 95 11.64 -20.76 -7.43
N LYS A 96 10.71 -20.50 -8.36
CA LYS A 96 10.66 -19.30 -9.20
C LYS A 96 9.73 -18.21 -8.64
N LYS A 97 9.21 -18.41 -7.42
CA LYS A 97 8.25 -17.52 -6.75
C LYS A 97 8.85 -16.99 -5.47
N THR A 98 8.24 -15.95 -4.95
CA THR A 98 8.59 -15.38 -3.66
C THR A 98 7.39 -15.31 -2.75
N LYS A 99 7.50 -15.86 -1.55
CA LYS A 99 6.52 -15.63 -0.49
C LYS A 99 6.94 -14.37 0.26
N THR A 100 6.08 -13.35 0.23
CA THR A 100 6.25 -12.09 0.95
C THR A 100 5.21 -11.99 2.06
N SER A 101 5.66 -11.64 3.26
CA SER A 101 4.79 -11.35 4.41
C SER A 101 5.16 -10.01 5.04
N ILE A 102 4.13 -9.27 5.45
CA ILE A 102 4.27 -8.04 6.21
C ILE A 102 3.61 -8.26 7.56
N GLN A 103 4.34 -7.94 8.63
CA GLN A 103 3.86 -7.95 10.00
C GLN A 103 4.01 -6.53 10.56
N VAL A 104 2.99 -6.08 11.28
CA VAL A 104 3.00 -4.80 11.98
C VAL A 104 2.67 -5.04 13.44
N ASP A 105 3.62 -4.69 14.30
CA ASP A 105 3.48 -4.73 15.76
C ASP A 105 3.36 -3.29 16.25
N TYR A 106 2.28 -2.96 16.97
CA TYR A 106 2.06 -1.61 17.45
C TYR A 106 1.37 -1.56 18.81
N ASP A 107 1.75 -0.56 19.61
CA ASP A 107 1.08 -0.19 20.84
C ASP A 107 0.32 1.13 20.68
N MET A 108 -0.93 1.14 21.14
CA MET A 108 -1.77 2.33 21.09
C MET A 108 -1.23 3.43 22.02
N PRO A 109 -1.41 4.70 21.67
CA PRO A 109 -1.05 5.80 22.54
C PRO A 109 -1.83 5.73 23.86
N MET A 110 -1.17 6.06 24.97
CA MET A 110 -1.82 6.25 26.24
C MET A 110 -2.37 7.69 26.35
N GLY A 111 -3.58 7.87 26.88
CA GLY A 111 -4.17 9.18 27.11
C GLY A 111 -5.35 9.51 26.21
N PRO A 112 -5.74 10.80 26.10
CA PRO A 112 -6.96 11.22 25.38
C PRO A 112 -7.01 10.78 23.91
N LEU A 113 -5.87 10.66 23.24
CA LEU A 113 -5.77 10.19 21.85
C LEU A 113 -6.09 8.69 21.72
N GLY A 114 -5.72 7.87 22.71
CA GLY A 114 -5.97 6.42 22.69
C GLY A 114 -7.44 6.05 22.85
N GLY A 115 -8.23 6.90 23.52
CA GLY A 115 -9.68 6.70 23.67
C GLY A 115 -10.52 7.01 22.42
N PHE A 116 -9.93 7.70 21.43
CA PHE A 116 -10.64 8.09 20.21
C PHE A 116 -10.35 7.17 19.02
N ILE A 117 -9.36 6.27 19.12
CA ILE A 117 -9.00 5.36 18.03
C ILE A 117 -9.51 3.97 18.40
N ASP A 118 -10.53 3.51 17.66
CA ASP A 118 -11.01 2.13 17.78
C ASP A 118 -9.93 1.17 17.28
N LYS A 119 -9.33 0.41 18.20
CA LYS A 119 -8.26 -0.55 17.91
C LYS A 119 -8.66 -1.59 16.86
N ILE A 120 -9.92 -2.02 16.85
CA ILE A 120 -10.44 -3.00 15.89
C ILE A 120 -10.54 -2.38 14.50
N LYS A 121 -11.02 -1.13 14.42
CA LYS A 121 -11.11 -0.41 13.15
C LYS A 121 -9.72 -0.11 12.59
N LEU A 122 -8.79 0.37 13.43
CA LEU A 122 -7.40 0.63 13.04
C LEU A 122 -6.76 -0.64 12.46
N LYS A 123 -6.89 -1.77 13.16
CA LYS A 123 -6.39 -3.06 12.69
C LYS A 123 -6.94 -3.42 11.31
N LYS A 124 -8.25 -3.34 11.11
CA LYS A 124 -8.89 -3.67 9.82
C LYS A 124 -8.44 -2.74 8.68
N ILE A 125 -8.26 -1.45 8.95
CA ILE A 125 -7.77 -0.49 7.95
C ILE A 125 -6.33 -0.80 7.57
N ALA A 126 -5.46 -1.04 8.56
CA ALA A 126 -4.06 -1.39 8.33
C ALA A 126 -3.92 -2.72 7.57
N GLU A 127 -4.64 -3.78 7.99
CA GLU A 127 -4.65 -5.07 7.29
C GLU A 127 -5.08 -4.92 5.83
N ARG A 128 -6.15 -4.18 5.57
CA ARG A 128 -6.64 -3.91 4.21
C ARG A 128 -5.61 -3.12 3.39
N GLY A 129 -5.00 -2.09 3.97
CA GLY A 129 -3.97 -1.30 3.29
C GLY A 129 -2.76 -2.16 2.89
N ILE A 130 -2.26 -2.98 3.81
CA ILE A 130 -1.16 -3.91 3.57
C ILE A 130 -1.52 -4.94 2.49
N GLU A 131 -2.69 -5.55 2.60
CA GLU A 131 -3.16 -6.54 1.63
C GLU A 131 -3.25 -5.94 0.22
N ASN A 132 -3.83 -4.75 0.10
CA ASN A 132 -3.94 -4.04 -1.17
C ASN A 132 -2.58 -3.68 -1.76
N GLY A 133 -1.65 -3.19 -0.93
CA GLY A 133 -0.29 -2.91 -1.35
C GLY A 133 0.41 -4.15 -1.90
N LEU A 134 0.29 -5.28 -1.20
CA LEU A 134 0.83 -6.56 -1.67
C LEU A 134 0.19 -7.04 -2.97
N TYR A 135 -1.14 -6.88 -3.15
CA TYR A 135 -1.81 -7.20 -4.41
C TYR A 135 -1.33 -6.31 -5.56
N ARG A 136 -1.11 -5.03 -5.30
CA ARG A 136 -0.58 -4.11 -6.31
C ARG A 136 0.83 -4.52 -6.75
N VAL A 137 1.73 -4.77 -5.80
CA VAL A 137 3.09 -5.25 -6.10
C VAL A 137 3.05 -6.55 -6.90
N LYS A 138 2.20 -7.51 -6.48
CA LYS A 138 2.00 -8.77 -7.20
C LYS A 138 1.56 -8.52 -8.64
N SER A 139 0.55 -7.69 -8.86
CA SER A 139 0.03 -7.38 -10.20
C SER A 139 1.07 -6.72 -11.10
N LEU A 140 1.87 -5.82 -10.54
CA LEU A 140 2.95 -5.14 -11.29
C LEU A 140 4.06 -6.12 -11.70
N LEU A 141 4.51 -6.97 -10.76
CA LEU A 141 5.61 -7.91 -11.02
C LEU A 141 5.18 -9.12 -11.88
N GLU A 142 3.93 -9.54 -11.80
CA GLU A 142 3.40 -10.64 -12.61
C GLU A 142 2.89 -10.19 -13.98
N GLY A 143 2.86 -8.89 -14.26
CA GLY A 143 2.37 -8.35 -15.52
C GLY A 143 0.88 -8.62 -15.77
N THR A 144 0.12 -8.94 -14.72
CA THR A 144 -1.32 -9.27 -14.84
C THR A 144 -2.19 -8.06 -15.15
N GLY A 145 -1.64 -6.85 -15.00
CA GLY A 145 -2.33 -5.59 -15.30
C GLY A 145 -3.54 -5.28 -14.43
N SER A 146 -3.88 -6.15 -13.46
CA SER A 146 -5.02 -5.92 -12.57
C SER A 146 -4.58 -5.33 -11.25
N ILE A 147 -5.16 -4.17 -10.92
CA ILE A 147 -4.97 -3.47 -9.65
C ILE A 147 -6.32 -3.43 -8.94
N PRO A 148 -6.42 -3.82 -7.66
CA PRO A 148 -7.66 -3.67 -6.91
C PRO A 148 -7.98 -2.18 -6.76
N VAL A 149 -9.18 -1.79 -7.14
CA VAL A 149 -9.70 -0.43 -6.98
C VAL A 149 -10.90 -0.48 -6.06
N TYR A 150 -10.86 0.30 -4.98
CA TYR A 150 -12.00 0.46 -4.08
C TYR A 150 -12.81 1.66 -4.50
N ILE A 151 -14.07 1.43 -4.75
CA ILE A 151 -15.04 2.47 -5.12
C ILE A 151 -16.18 2.48 -4.11
N THR A 152 -16.80 3.63 -3.94
CA THR A 152 -18.02 3.73 -3.11
C THR A 152 -19.15 2.94 -3.74
N LEU A 153 -20.13 2.55 -2.93
CA LEU A 153 -21.32 1.85 -3.44
C LEU A 153 -22.06 2.66 -4.50
N ASP A 154 -22.09 3.98 -4.35
CA ASP A 154 -22.76 4.87 -5.33
C ASP A 154 -21.98 4.92 -6.64
N ALA A 155 -20.65 5.05 -6.59
CA ALA A 155 -19.82 4.97 -7.79
C ALA A 155 -19.97 3.60 -8.51
N TYR A 156 -20.07 2.51 -7.76
CA TYR A 156 -20.32 1.19 -8.33
C TYR A 156 -21.67 1.09 -9.02
N ARG A 157 -22.73 1.67 -8.42
CA ARG A 157 -24.06 1.73 -9.06
C ARG A 157 -24.06 2.49 -10.37
N GLU A 158 -23.32 3.61 -10.46
CA GLU A 158 -23.18 4.35 -11.71
C GLU A 158 -22.42 3.54 -12.79
N ILE A 159 -21.35 2.85 -12.40
CA ILE A 159 -20.62 1.93 -13.29
C ILE A 159 -21.55 0.83 -13.83
N LEU A 160 -22.42 0.26 -12.99
CA LEU A 160 -23.37 -0.76 -13.43
C LEU A 160 -24.38 -0.22 -14.43
N LYS A 161 -24.89 1.00 -14.24
CA LYS A 161 -25.79 1.65 -15.20
C LYS A 161 -25.11 1.86 -16.56
N GLU A 162 -23.87 2.35 -16.57
CA GLU A 162 -23.11 2.53 -17.80
C GLU A 162 -22.75 1.19 -18.49
N LYS A 163 -22.42 0.17 -17.70
CA LYS A 163 -22.21 -1.20 -18.19
C LYS A 163 -23.42 -1.73 -18.96
N GLU A 164 -24.63 -1.60 -18.39
CA GLU A 164 -25.86 -2.07 -19.01
C GLU A 164 -26.15 -1.34 -20.32
N LYS A 165 -26.00 -0.01 -20.36
CA LYS A 165 -26.20 0.79 -21.56
C LYS A 165 -25.22 0.43 -22.68
N ALA A 166 -23.98 0.14 -22.34
CA ALA A 166 -22.91 -0.10 -23.32
C ALA A 166 -22.71 -1.59 -23.64
N ASN A 167 -23.38 -2.50 -22.95
CA ASN A 167 -23.19 -3.95 -23.04
C ASN A 167 -21.72 -4.38 -22.87
N LEU A 168 -21.03 -3.81 -21.89
CA LEU A 168 -19.62 -4.03 -21.59
C LEU A 168 -19.47 -4.83 -20.28
N SER A 169 -18.31 -5.39 -20.03
CA SER A 169 -17.92 -5.86 -18.70
C SER A 169 -17.67 -4.68 -17.75
N VAL A 170 -17.63 -4.91 -16.44
CA VAL A 170 -17.31 -3.85 -15.46
C VAL A 170 -15.94 -3.22 -15.74
N SER A 171 -14.93 -4.03 -16.04
CA SER A 171 -13.57 -3.55 -16.34
C SER A 171 -13.52 -2.69 -17.61
N GLU A 172 -14.21 -3.10 -18.67
CA GLU A 172 -14.30 -2.32 -19.91
C GLU A 172 -15.06 -1.01 -19.70
N THR A 173 -16.10 -1.01 -18.88
CA THR A 173 -16.86 0.20 -18.52
C THR A 173 -15.98 1.18 -17.76
N VAL A 174 -15.23 0.72 -16.77
CA VAL A 174 -14.29 1.56 -16.01
C VAL A 174 -13.22 2.14 -16.94
N LEU A 175 -12.64 1.32 -17.81
CA LEU A 175 -11.64 1.77 -18.78
C LEU A 175 -12.20 2.82 -19.74
N LYS A 176 -13.45 2.65 -20.20
CA LYS A 176 -14.15 3.63 -21.04
C LYS A 176 -14.32 4.96 -20.31
N ILE A 177 -14.84 4.94 -19.07
CA ILE A 177 -15.03 6.15 -18.25
C ILE A 177 -13.71 6.91 -18.08
N ILE A 178 -12.61 6.20 -17.82
CA ILE A 178 -11.28 6.81 -17.67
C ILE A 178 -10.83 7.47 -18.97
N LYS A 179 -10.99 6.80 -20.13
CA LYS A 179 -10.62 7.35 -21.44
C LYS A 179 -11.44 8.58 -21.79
N ASP A 180 -12.74 8.54 -21.55
CA ASP A 180 -13.65 9.66 -21.82
C ASP A 180 -13.28 10.88 -20.95
N TYR A 181 -12.95 10.67 -19.68
CA TYR A 181 -12.48 11.73 -18.79
C TYR A 181 -11.13 12.33 -19.24
N GLN A 182 -10.19 11.50 -19.66
CA GLN A 182 -8.90 11.97 -20.19
C GLN A 182 -9.07 12.79 -21.47
N ALA A 183 -9.93 12.35 -22.39
CA ALA A 183 -10.22 13.08 -23.63
C ALA A 183 -10.84 14.47 -23.37
N GLN A 184 -11.71 14.58 -22.37
CA GLN A 184 -12.30 15.87 -21.97
C GLN A 184 -11.27 16.83 -21.38
N LYS A 185 -10.27 16.34 -20.64
CA LYS A 185 -9.19 17.18 -20.09
C LYS A 185 -8.22 17.70 -21.12
N VAL A 186 -8.01 16.99 -22.22
CA VAL A 186 -7.12 17.43 -23.33
C VAL A 186 -7.80 18.45 -24.24
N ALA A 187 -9.13 18.51 -24.20
CA ALA A 187 -9.94 19.44 -25.03
C ALA A 187 -10.22 20.80 -24.35
N GLN A 188 -9.78 20.97 -23.11
CA GLN A 188 -9.79 22.24 -22.34
C GLN A 188 -8.41 22.87 -22.30
#